data_8163cffa3a02cacca381a50388101e2e
#
_entry.id   8163cffa3a02cacca381a50388101e2e
#
_cell.length_a   1.000
_cell.length_b   1.000
_cell.length_c   1.000
_cell.angle_alpha   90.00
_cell.angle_beta   90.00
_cell.angle_gamma   90.00
#
_symmetry.space_group_name_H-M   'P 1'
#
loop_
_entity.id
_entity.type
_entity.pdbx_description
1 polymer ?
#
loop_
_entity_poly.entity_id
_entity_poly.type
_entity_poly.pdbx_seq_one_letter_code
_entity_poly.pdbx_strand_id
1 'polypeptide(L)'
;EDMDGKIEGMFDGGPCTVGVESTIIDLTCTPPRLLRPGGLPLESLEAVLGHVDVDKAGVSLLKDGERPKAPGMKYRHYAPKAPVTVVTGDPAASAAYIRAPLPAGAGVICFTEYKDLFPGRSIHDLGSAHDKAEQARRVFDALREFDHETVTELYAQCPDTAGLRLAVSNRLKTA
;
A
#
# COMPACT_ATOMS: atom_id res chain seq x y z
N GLU A 1 13.15 -8.49 -11.92
CA GLU A 1 12.82 -7.54 -13.00
C GLU A 1 13.69 -6.27 -12.91
N ASP A 2 13.65 -5.51 -11.79
CA ASP A 2 14.32 -4.20 -11.69
C ASP A 2 15.85 -4.27 -11.84
N MET A 3 16.46 -5.40 -11.49
CA MET A 3 17.89 -5.62 -11.53
C MET A 3 18.34 -6.53 -12.69
N ASP A 4 17.40 -7.05 -13.46
CA ASP A 4 17.69 -7.94 -14.58
C ASP A 4 18.53 -7.23 -15.65
N GLY A 5 19.63 -7.87 -16.06
CA GLY A 5 20.62 -7.30 -16.98
C GLY A 5 21.47 -6.15 -16.43
N LYS A 6 21.36 -5.81 -15.12
CA LYS A 6 22.13 -4.72 -14.48
C LYS A 6 23.15 -5.21 -13.46
N ILE A 7 23.06 -6.46 -13.04
CA ILE A 7 23.97 -7.10 -12.09
C ILE A 7 24.32 -8.51 -12.58
N GLU A 8 25.47 -9.03 -12.14
CA GLU A 8 26.01 -10.31 -12.57
C GLU A 8 25.32 -11.50 -11.93
N GLY A 9 24.73 -11.32 -10.75
CA GLY A 9 24.05 -12.39 -10.04
C GLY A 9 23.27 -11.90 -8.83
N MET A 10 22.31 -12.69 -8.38
CA MET A 10 21.43 -12.37 -7.25
C MET A 10 21.15 -13.65 -6.45
N PHE A 11 21.19 -13.53 -5.12
CA PHE A 11 20.71 -14.57 -4.22
C PHE A 11 19.28 -14.23 -3.80
N ASP A 12 18.33 -15.09 -4.15
CA ASP A 12 16.95 -14.96 -3.72
C ASP A 12 16.75 -15.64 -2.35
N GLY A 13 16.48 -14.84 -1.31
CA GLY A 13 16.19 -15.30 0.04
C GLY A 13 14.71 -15.65 0.28
N GLY A 14 13.88 -15.57 -0.74
CA GLY A 14 12.43 -15.80 -0.66
C GLY A 14 11.65 -14.59 -0.13
N PRO A 15 10.33 -14.76 0.10
CA PRO A 15 9.43 -13.69 0.51
C PRO A 15 9.79 -13.05 1.86
N CYS A 16 9.69 -11.73 1.96
CA CYS A 16 9.86 -11.02 3.21
C CYS A 16 8.71 -11.29 4.19
N THR A 17 9.04 -11.42 5.48
CA THR A 17 8.05 -11.73 6.53
C THR A 17 7.03 -10.60 6.72
N VAL A 18 7.45 -9.35 6.56
CA VAL A 18 6.59 -8.17 6.78
C VAL A 18 5.96 -7.66 5.49
N GLY A 19 6.70 -7.61 4.40
CA GLY A 19 6.23 -7.27 3.05
C GLY A 19 6.09 -5.77 2.77
N VAL A 20 6.15 -4.90 3.78
CA VAL A 20 6.20 -3.44 3.62
C VAL A 20 7.54 -2.91 4.12
N GLU A 21 7.86 -1.66 3.78
CA GLU A 21 9.13 -1.06 4.15
C GLU A 21 9.27 -0.82 5.66
N SER A 22 10.48 -0.45 6.07
CA SER A 22 10.78 -0.03 7.43
C SER A 22 10.07 1.26 7.79
N THR A 23 9.62 1.35 9.04
CA THR A 23 9.10 2.57 9.63
C THR A 23 10.23 3.59 9.84
N ILE A 24 9.99 4.86 9.49
CA ILE A 24 10.96 5.94 9.72
C ILE A 24 10.34 6.96 10.66
N ILE A 25 11.02 7.22 11.76
CA ILE A 25 10.63 8.21 12.77
C ILE A 25 11.74 9.23 12.98
N ASP A 26 11.36 10.50 13.11
CA ASP A 26 12.22 11.60 13.49
C ASP A 26 12.10 11.83 15.00
N LEU A 27 13.19 11.61 15.71
CA LEU A 27 13.31 11.84 17.16
C LEU A 27 13.96 13.19 17.51
N THR A 28 14.28 14.00 16.50
CA THR A 28 14.91 15.33 16.72
C THR A 28 13.89 16.41 17.04
N CYS A 29 12.61 16.12 16.94
CA CYS A 29 11.51 17.04 17.26
C CYS A 29 10.67 16.52 18.46
N THR A 30 9.91 17.43 19.07
CA THR A 30 9.00 17.12 20.18
C THR A 30 7.61 17.63 19.84
N PRO A 31 6.57 16.79 19.75
CA PRO A 31 6.65 15.33 19.85
C PRO A 31 7.45 14.70 18.71
N PRO A 32 7.94 13.45 18.86
CA PRO A 32 8.51 12.67 17.77
C PRO A 32 7.58 12.57 16.57
N ARG A 33 8.12 12.44 15.36
CA ARG A 33 7.31 12.47 14.14
C ARG A 33 7.52 11.25 13.25
N LEU A 34 6.44 10.52 12.95
CA LEU A 34 6.44 9.45 11.98
C LEU A 34 6.55 10.04 10.56
N LEU A 35 7.68 9.78 9.89
CA LEU A 35 7.95 10.26 8.53
C LEU A 35 7.45 9.28 7.47
N ARG A 36 7.58 7.97 7.72
CA ARG A 36 7.08 6.93 6.82
C ARG A 36 6.47 5.77 7.62
N PRO A 37 5.19 5.45 7.40
CA PRO A 37 4.59 4.23 7.92
C PRO A 37 5.27 3.00 7.33
N GLY A 38 5.48 1.97 8.13
CA GLY A 38 6.12 0.73 7.73
C GLY A 38 5.76 -0.44 8.62
N GLY A 39 6.63 -1.44 8.67
CA GLY A 39 6.38 -2.69 9.40
C GLY A 39 6.22 -2.55 10.92
N LEU A 40 6.75 -1.49 11.53
CA LEU A 40 6.49 -1.18 12.94
C LEU A 40 5.29 -0.23 13.05
N PRO A 41 4.16 -0.65 13.66
CA PRO A 41 2.94 0.16 13.78
C PRO A 41 3.13 1.41 14.64
N LEU A 42 2.36 2.48 14.34
CA LEU A 42 2.37 3.73 15.11
C LEU A 42 2.07 3.50 16.58
N GLU A 43 1.10 2.65 16.88
CA GLU A 43 0.69 2.34 18.25
C GLU A 43 1.81 1.71 19.08
N SER A 44 2.70 0.92 18.44
CA SER A 44 3.87 0.35 19.08
C SER A 44 4.93 1.41 19.40
N LEU A 45 5.05 2.44 18.56
CA LEU A 45 5.92 3.59 18.82
C LEU A 45 5.36 4.43 19.96
N GLU A 46 4.05 4.72 19.95
CA GLU A 46 3.38 5.52 20.97
C GLU A 46 3.39 4.85 22.34
N ALA A 47 3.36 3.52 22.41
CA ALA A 47 3.48 2.78 23.67
C ALA A 47 4.83 3.04 24.39
N VAL A 48 5.89 3.40 23.66
CA VAL A 48 7.22 3.66 24.21
C VAL A 48 7.51 5.16 24.32
N LEU A 49 7.12 5.93 23.31
CA LEU A 49 7.52 7.33 23.14
C LEU A 49 6.45 8.34 23.62
N GLY A 50 5.25 7.86 23.94
CA GLY A 50 4.08 8.69 24.12
C GLY A 50 3.52 9.15 22.76
N HIS A 51 2.91 10.33 22.71
CA HIS A 51 2.32 10.85 21.48
C HIS A 51 3.36 11.03 20.37
N VAL A 52 3.02 10.55 19.17
CA VAL A 52 3.83 10.65 17.97
C VAL A 52 3.03 11.35 16.87
N ASP A 53 3.51 12.48 16.40
CA ASP A 53 2.92 13.17 15.23
C ASP A 53 3.11 12.35 13.96
N VAL A 54 2.11 12.38 13.07
CA VAL A 54 2.23 11.78 11.74
C VAL A 54 2.51 12.88 10.72
N ASP A 55 3.66 12.80 10.01
CA ASP A 55 3.97 13.75 8.95
C ASP A 55 3.00 13.58 7.78
N LYS A 56 2.39 14.68 7.33
CA LYS A 56 1.42 14.64 6.22
C LYS A 56 2.04 14.09 4.94
N ALA A 57 3.30 14.41 4.69
CA ALA A 57 4.05 13.91 3.56
C ALA A 57 4.37 12.39 3.64
N GLY A 58 4.33 11.80 4.84
CA GLY A 58 4.47 10.36 5.05
C GLY A 58 3.22 9.55 4.70
N VAL A 59 2.07 10.20 4.54
CA VAL A 59 0.77 9.54 4.27
C VAL A 59 0.08 10.02 2.99
N SER A 60 0.65 11.00 2.31
CA SER A 60 0.18 11.53 1.03
C SER A 60 1.35 11.98 0.16
N LEU A 61 1.14 12.08 -1.15
CA LEU A 61 2.16 12.61 -2.06
C LEU A 61 2.52 14.06 -1.67
N LEU A 62 3.82 14.37 -1.74
CA LEU A 62 4.34 15.71 -1.56
C LEU A 62 3.81 16.65 -2.64
N LYS A 63 3.49 17.88 -2.26
CA LYS A 63 3.17 18.95 -3.21
C LYS A 63 4.45 19.48 -3.88
N ASP A 64 4.29 20.10 -5.05
CA ASP A 64 5.40 20.74 -5.74
C ASP A 64 6.10 21.77 -4.85
N GLY A 65 7.43 21.64 -4.74
CA GLY A 65 8.28 22.52 -3.90
C GLY A 65 8.58 21.98 -2.50
N GLU A 66 7.88 20.95 -2.03
CA GLU A 66 8.19 20.33 -0.73
C GLU A 66 9.42 19.41 -0.84
N ARG A 67 10.31 19.48 0.14
CA ARG A 67 11.49 18.60 0.22
C ARG A 67 11.15 17.33 1.00
N PRO A 68 11.46 16.15 0.44
CA PRO A 68 11.27 14.90 1.17
C PRO A 68 12.22 14.84 2.38
N LYS A 69 11.69 14.45 3.52
CA LYS A 69 12.47 14.26 4.76
C LYS A 69 12.97 12.83 4.92
N ALA A 70 12.45 11.90 4.13
CA ALA A 70 12.85 10.50 4.15
C ALA A 70 12.79 9.89 2.74
N PRO A 71 13.56 8.82 2.46
CA PRO A 71 13.45 8.09 1.20
C PRO A 71 12.04 7.55 0.97
N GLY A 72 11.59 7.56 -0.28
CA GLY A 72 10.28 7.03 -0.67
C GLY A 72 9.09 7.99 -0.46
N MET A 73 9.34 9.27 -0.08
CA MET A 73 8.28 10.27 0.10
C MET A 73 7.99 11.12 -1.14
N LYS A 74 8.93 11.20 -2.09
CA LYS A 74 8.84 12.17 -3.20
C LYS A 74 8.26 11.58 -4.49
N TYR A 75 8.57 10.33 -4.77
CA TYR A 75 8.23 9.71 -6.04
C TYR A 75 7.21 8.60 -5.83
N ARG A 76 6.38 8.36 -6.84
CA ARG A 76 5.61 7.14 -6.91
C ARG A 76 6.58 5.96 -7.00
N HIS A 77 6.54 5.09 -6.01
CA HIS A 77 7.35 3.89 -5.97
C HIS A 77 6.44 2.68 -6.15
N TYR A 78 6.83 1.78 -7.06
CA TYR A 78 6.07 0.56 -7.32
C TYR A 78 4.65 0.80 -7.84
N ALA A 79 4.41 1.97 -8.45
CA ALA A 79 3.14 2.28 -9.08
C ALA A 79 2.94 1.38 -10.30
N PRO A 80 1.79 0.74 -10.45
CA PRO A 80 1.43 0.04 -11.68
C PRO A 80 1.28 1.05 -12.83
N LYS A 81 1.36 0.57 -14.06
CA LYS A 81 1.18 1.40 -15.26
C LYS A 81 -0.21 1.99 -15.35
N ALA A 82 -1.22 1.24 -14.90
CA ALA A 82 -2.60 1.67 -14.87
C ALA A 82 -2.89 2.57 -13.64
N PRO A 83 -3.70 3.63 -13.78
CA PRO A 83 -4.08 4.49 -12.66
C PRO A 83 -4.87 3.73 -11.61
N VAL A 84 -4.60 3.99 -10.32
CA VAL A 84 -5.23 3.32 -9.19
C VAL A 84 -6.24 4.25 -8.50
N THR A 85 -7.49 3.80 -8.42
CA THR A 85 -8.54 4.42 -7.60
C THR A 85 -8.66 3.66 -6.28
N VAL A 86 -8.31 4.33 -5.18
CA VAL A 86 -8.35 3.73 -3.84
C VAL A 86 -9.68 4.02 -3.17
N VAL A 87 -10.40 2.96 -2.79
CA VAL A 87 -11.69 3.05 -2.10
C VAL A 87 -11.53 2.67 -0.64
N THR A 88 -11.76 3.63 0.24
CA THR A 88 -11.64 3.48 1.70
C THR A 88 -13.00 3.26 2.35
N GLY A 89 -13.01 2.67 3.54
CA GLY A 89 -14.21 2.48 4.34
C GLY A 89 -14.43 1.03 4.78
N ASP A 90 -15.64 0.74 5.22
CA ASP A 90 -16.03 -0.63 5.57
C ASP A 90 -15.77 -1.59 4.41
N PRO A 91 -15.20 -2.78 4.66
CA PRO A 91 -14.81 -3.70 3.59
C PRO A 91 -15.99 -4.14 2.69
N ALA A 92 -17.17 -4.41 3.25
CA ALA A 92 -18.34 -4.80 2.45
C ALA A 92 -18.88 -3.61 1.65
N ALA A 93 -18.93 -2.43 2.26
CA ALA A 93 -19.40 -1.22 1.60
C ALA A 93 -18.46 -0.78 0.47
N SER A 94 -17.14 -0.85 0.67
CA SER A 94 -16.15 -0.52 -0.36
C SER A 94 -16.18 -1.49 -1.54
N ALA A 95 -16.34 -2.80 -1.27
CA ALA A 95 -16.52 -3.80 -2.33
C ALA A 95 -17.79 -3.54 -3.16
N ALA A 96 -18.92 -3.26 -2.51
CA ALA A 96 -20.16 -2.94 -3.18
C ALA A 96 -20.07 -1.63 -4.00
N TYR A 97 -19.36 -0.64 -3.48
CA TYR A 97 -19.10 0.62 -4.18
C TYR A 97 -18.27 0.40 -5.45
N ILE A 98 -17.16 -0.37 -5.36
CA ILE A 98 -16.33 -0.68 -6.52
C ILE A 98 -17.12 -1.42 -7.60
N ARG A 99 -17.95 -2.37 -7.20
CA ARG A 99 -18.75 -3.18 -8.13
C ARG A 99 -19.70 -2.34 -8.99
N ALA A 100 -20.28 -1.28 -8.46
CA ALA A 100 -21.34 -0.51 -9.13
C ALA A 100 -20.85 0.25 -10.38
N PRO A 101 -19.72 1.03 -10.35
CA PRO A 101 -19.23 1.78 -11.49
C PRO A 101 -18.15 1.02 -12.30
N LEU A 102 -17.80 -0.24 -11.99
CA LEU A 102 -16.61 -0.91 -12.50
C LEU A 102 -16.59 -1.00 -14.04
N PRO A 103 -15.72 -0.23 -14.74
CA PRO A 103 -15.68 -0.20 -16.20
C PRO A 103 -15.21 -1.51 -16.80
N ALA A 104 -15.54 -1.76 -18.06
CA ALA A 104 -14.95 -2.85 -18.82
C ALA A 104 -13.42 -2.65 -18.93
N GLY A 105 -12.64 -3.69 -18.66
CA GLY A 105 -11.17 -3.60 -18.68
C GLY A 105 -10.53 -3.10 -17.37
N ALA A 106 -11.31 -2.74 -16.36
CA ALA A 106 -10.77 -2.43 -15.03
C ALA A 106 -10.33 -3.70 -14.28
N GLY A 107 -9.18 -3.61 -13.60
CA GLY A 107 -8.72 -4.61 -12.63
C GLY A 107 -9.14 -4.24 -11.20
N VAL A 108 -9.15 -5.22 -10.32
CA VAL A 108 -9.58 -5.04 -8.93
C VAL A 108 -8.56 -5.62 -7.97
N ILE A 109 -8.17 -4.82 -6.98
CA ILE A 109 -7.46 -5.28 -5.80
C ILE A 109 -8.48 -5.33 -4.65
N CYS A 110 -8.75 -6.51 -4.11
CA CYS A 110 -9.77 -6.67 -3.07
C CYS A 110 -9.33 -7.61 -1.96
N PHE A 111 -10.08 -7.63 -0.88
CA PHE A 111 -9.91 -8.67 0.15
C PHE A 111 -10.50 -9.99 -0.32
N THR A 112 -9.93 -11.09 0.19
CA THR A 112 -10.31 -12.46 -0.18
C THR A 112 -11.81 -12.71 -0.12
N GLU A 113 -12.49 -12.15 0.89
CA GLU A 113 -13.92 -12.33 1.16
C GLU A 113 -14.82 -11.75 0.06
N TYR A 114 -14.30 -10.85 -0.78
CA TYR A 114 -15.11 -10.11 -1.77
C TYR A 114 -14.78 -10.43 -3.22
N LYS A 115 -13.88 -11.39 -3.49
CA LYS A 115 -13.48 -11.75 -4.87
C LYS A 115 -14.66 -12.14 -5.76
N ASP A 116 -15.59 -12.89 -5.20
CA ASP A 116 -16.76 -13.40 -5.95
C ASP A 116 -17.73 -12.29 -6.39
N LEU A 117 -17.57 -11.06 -5.88
CA LEU A 117 -18.35 -9.91 -6.32
C LEU A 117 -17.92 -9.35 -7.69
N PHE A 118 -16.78 -9.79 -8.21
CA PHE A 118 -16.17 -9.26 -9.45
C PHE A 118 -15.96 -10.34 -10.53
N PRO A 119 -17.02 -11.08 -10.93
CA PRO A 119 -16.88 -12.15 -11.89
C PRO A 119 -16.40 -11.65 -13.24
N GLY A 120 -15.44 -12.39 -13.85
CA GLY A 120 -14.88 -12.08 -15.16
C GLY A 120 -13.94 -10.86 -15.18
N ARG A 121 -13.49 -10.37 -14.01
CA ARG A 121 -12.48 -9.31 -13.88
C ARG A 121 -11.12 -9.90 -13.55
N SER A 122 -10.07 -9.16 -13.88
CA SER A 122 -8.75 -9.43 -13.34
C SER A 122 -8.71 -8.99 -11.88
N ILE A 123 -8.35 -9.90 -10.97
CA ILE A 123 -8.42 -9.70 -9.53
C ILE A 123 -7.12 -10.14 -8.90
N HIS A 124 -6.52 -9.23 -8.12
CA HIS A 124 -5.43 -9.55 -7.21
C HIS A 124 -5.86 -9.32 -5.76
N ASP A 125 -5.53 -10.27 -4.92
CA ASP A 125 -6.08 -10.47 -3.58
C ASP A 125 -5.09 -9.96 -2.52
N LEU A 126 -5.56 -9.05 -1.68
CA LEU A 126 -4.79 -8.53 -0.54
C LEU A 126 -4.76 -9.49 0.67
N GLY A 127 -5.43 -10.64 0.60
CA GLY A 127 -5.67 -11.48 1.77
C GLY A 127 -6.95 -11.08 2.51
N SER A 128 -7.17 -11.69 3.68
CA SER A 128 -8.36 -11.41 4.47
C SER A 128 -8.44 -9.94 4.93
N ALA A 129 -9.65 -9.37 4.94
CA ALA A 129 -9.93 -8.05 5.50
C ALA A 129 -9.52 -7.95 6.98
N HIS A 130 -9.34 -9.07 7.67
CA HIS A 130 -8.99 -9.14 9.09
C HIS A 130 -7.51 -9.46 9.35
N ASP A 131 -6.73 -9.89 8.35
CA ASP A 131 -5.30 -10.20 8.49
C ASP A 131 -4.40 -9.08 7.96
N LYS A 132 -4.00 -8.18 8.86
CA LYS A 132 -3.13 -7.05 8.57
C LYS A 132 -1.75 -7.47 8.05
N ALA A 133 -1.23 -8.59 8.55
CA ALA A 133 0.10 -9.07 8.17
C ALA A 133 0.07 -9.65 6.75
N GLU A 134 -0.99 -10.36 6.40
CA GLU A 134 -1.18 -10.87 5.04
C GLU A 134 -1.34 -9.73 4.03
N GLN A 135 -2.15 -8.72 4.35
CA GLN A 135 -2.31 -7.52 3.51
C GLN A 135 -0.96 -6.81 3.26
N ALA A 136 -0.14 -6.66 4.31
CA ALA A 136 1.18 -6.06 4.18
C ALA A 136 2.12 -6.88 3.30
N ARG A 137 2.06 -8.21 3.34
CA ARG A 137 2.87 -9.09 2.49
C ARG A 137 2.46 -9.05 1.02
N ARG A 138 1.17 -8.89 0.74
CA ARG A 138 0.61 -9.03 -0.62
C ARG A 138 0.48 -7.72 -1.40
N VAL A 139 0.49 -6.55 -0.73
CA VAL A 139 0.18 -5.27 -1.39
C VAL A 139 1.08 -4.95 -2.58
N PHE A 140 2.37 -5.26 -2.50
CA PHE A 140 3.30 -5.01 -3.61
C PHE A 140 3.08 -5.97 -4.77
N ASP A 141 2.91 -7.24 -4.48
CA ASP A 141 2.65 -8.25 -5.50
C ASP A 141 1.33 -7.94 -6.22
N ALA A 142 0.27 -7.64 -5.46
CA ALA A 142 -1.03 -7.27 -6.00
C ALA A 142 -0.98 -6.04 -6.93
N LEU A 143 -0.12 -5.05 -6.65
CA LEU A 143 0.06 -3.90 -7.52
C LEU A 143 0.89 -4.24 -8.77
N ARG A 144 1.96 -5.04 -8.64
CA ARG A 144 2.89 -5.35 -9.73
C ARG A 144 2.35 -6.38 -10.72
N GLU A 145 1.55 -7.32 -10.27
CA GLU A 145 0.96 -8.34 -11.14
C GLU A 145 0.14 -7.70 -12.29
N PHE A 146 -0.49 -6.57 -12.04
CA PHE A 146 -1.21 -5.84 -13.08
C PHE A 146 -0.32 -5.25 -14.19
N ASP A 147 1.00 -5.11 -13.97
CA ASP A 147 1.93 -4.67 -15.01
C ASP A 147 2.10 -5.70 -16.14
N HIS A 148 1.74 -6.95 -15.88
CA HIS A 148 1.74 -8.06 -16.83
C HIS A 148 0.38 -8.27 -17.51
N GLU A 149 -0.62 -7.47 -17.16
CA GLU A 149 -1.99 -7.60 -17.64
C GLU A 149 -2.43 -6.39 -18.46
N THR A 150 -3.43 -6.61 -19.32
CA THR A 150 -4.04 -5.52 -20.10
C THR A 150 -5.23 -4.95 -19.34
N VAL A 151 -4.95 -4.03 -18.40
CA VAL A 151 -5.98 -3.30 -17.65
C VAL A 151 -5.87 -1.81 -17.94
N THR A 152 -7.01 -1.12 -17.99
CA THR A 152 -7.06 0.33 -18.29
C THR A 152 -6.99 1.18 -17.02
N GLU A 153 -7.45 0.65 -15.90
CA GLU A 153 -7.49 1.29 -14.60
C GLU A 153 -7.66 0.23 -13.50
N LEU A 154 -7.33 0.59 -12.28
CA LEU A 154 -7.41 -0.29 -11.11
C LEU A 154 -8.29 0.33 -10.04
N TYR A 155 -9.10 -0.51 -9.41
CA TYR A 155 -9.85 -0.17 -8.22
C TYR A 155 -9.34 -1.01 -7.05
N ALA A 156 -8.90 -0.36 -5.98
CA ALA A 156 -8.33 -1.04 -4.83
C ALA A 156 -9.17 -0.80 -3.57
N GLN A 157 -9.60 -1.88 -2.90
CA GLN A 157 -10.06 -1.78 -1.53
C GLN A 157 -8.88 -1.40 -0.64
N CYS A 158 -9.08 -0.39 0.21
CA CYS A 158 -8.06 0.06 1.13
C CYS A 158 -8.50 -0.29 2.56
N PRO A 159 -7.64 -0.97 3.33
CA PRO A 159 -7.92 -1.19 4.74
C PRO A 159 -8.01 0.13 5.50
N ASP A 160 -8.55 0.11 6.71
CA ASP A 160 -8.48 1.23 7.64
C ASP A 160 -7.01 1.59 7.94
N THR A 161 -6.77 2.69 8.64
CA THR A 161 -5.42 3.20 8.90
C THR A 161 -4.82 2.75 10.24
N ALA A 162 -5.43 1.77 10.95
CA ALA A 162 -4.93 1.29 12.22
C ALA A 162 -3.80 0.25 12.07
N GLY A 163 -2.76 0.37 12.84
CA GLY A 163 -1.63 -0.57 12.86
C GLY A 163 -0.89 -0.65 11.52
N LEU A 164 -0.52 -1.85 11.11
CA LEU A 164 0.13 -2.13 9.81
C LEU A 164 -0.68 -1.63 8.61
N ARG A 165 -1.99 -1.48 8.74
CA ARG A 165 -2.85 -1.00 7.67
C ARG A 165 -2.53 0.42 7.24
N LEU A 166 -1.92 1.24 8.11
CA LEU A 166 -1.44 2.56 7.73
C LEU A 166 -0.37 2.47 6.64
N ALA A 167 0.55 1.51 6.72
CA ALA A 167 1.56 1.28 5.69
C ALA A 167 0.95 0.76 4.38
N VAL A 168 0.01 -0.20 4.44
CA VAL A 168 -0.72 -0.71 3.27
C VAL A 168 -1.52 0.41 2.60
N SER A 169 -2.28 1.20 3.38
CA SER A 169 -3.02 2.36 2.88
C SER A 169 -2.11 3.39 2.23
N ASN A 170 -0.95 3.67 2.83
CA ASN A 170 0.04 4.56 2.24
C ASN A 170 0.50 4.05 0.88
N ARG A 171 0.82 2.75 0.75
CA ARG A 171 1.26 2.16 -0.52
C ARG A 171 0.21 2.25 -1.61
N LEU A 172 -1.02 1.90 -1.31
CA LEU A 172 -2.12 2.02 -2.27
C LEU A 172 -2.34 3.47 -2.73
N LYS A 173 -2.22 4.45 -1.83
CA LYS A 173 -2.43 5.88 -2.14
C LYS A 173 -1.25 6.54 -2.88
N THR A 174 -0.06 5.94 -2.81
CA THR A 174 1.15 6.44 -3.49
C THR A 174 1.52 5.66 -4.75
N ALA A 175 0.74 4.64 -5.07
CA ALA A 175 0.85 3.84 -6.29
C ALA A 175 0.38 4.57 -7.55
#